data_48859e1942cfbcbf6b11417857e570ec
#
_entry.id   48859e1942cfbcbf6b11417857e570ec
#
_cell.length_a   1.000
_cell.length_b   1.000
_cell.length_c   1.000
_cell.angle_alpha   90.00
_cell.angle_beta   90.00
_cell.angle_gamma   90.00
#
_symmetry.space_group_name_H-M   'P 1'
#
loop_
_entity.id
_entity.type
_entity.pdbx_description
1 polymer ?
#
loop_
_entity_poly.entity_id
_entity_poly.type
_entity_poly.pdbx_seq_one_letter_code
_entity_poly.pdbx_strand_id
1 'polypeptide(L)'
;MKLFNNFAILIIPLLVTGCATVNPQKDFDAVSLSSQMKTGYTVTWQQTPEDEAQTQRAVEELRMDGVTQEEAVRIALMNNRDLQANFEFLGIARADVVQAGLFSNPSIGALFEFPTKGAFGVGPDIDFLFSLSDLWNVPIRQEIASFDAQRVTLQVIAEILKTAAEARNAFDEVLFQQALYEFTQSNIKLFESAFDKTKFYYQSGLVNDLDL
;
A
#
# COMPACT_ATOMS: atom_id res chain seq x y z
N MET A 1 -38.17 30.24 32.49
CA MET A 1 -38.48 29.42 31.30
C MET A 1 -37.83 29.90 30.01
N LYS A 2 -37.62 31.20 29.73
CA LYS A 2 -36.98 31.71 28.50
C LYS A 2 -35.44 31.54 28.45
N LEU A 3 -34.74 31.48 29.58
CA LEU A 3 -33.28 31.27 29.63
C LEU A 3 -32.86 29.82 29.31
N PHE A 4 -33.68 28.84 29.66
CA PHE A 4 -33.42 27.41 29.36
C PHE A 4 -33.54 27.10 27.87
N ASN A 5 -34.49 27.77 27.19
CA ASN A 5 -34.71 27.55 25.76
C ASN A 5 -33.57 28.10 24.87
N ASN A 6 -32.94 29.22 25.29
CA ASN A 6 -31.80 29.80 24.58
C ASN A 6 -30.49 29.03 24.81
N PHE A 7 -30.34 28.35 25.97
CA PHE A 7 -29.16 27.53 26.25
C PHE A 7 -29.16 26.23 25.45
N ALA A 8 -30.35 25.62 25.30
CA ALA A 8 -30.52 24.40 24.48
C ALA A 8 -30.23 24.64 22.96
N ILE A 9 -30.61 25.83 22.43
CA ILE A 9 -30.36 26.19 21.02
C ILE A 9 -28.86 26.45 20.74
N LEU A 10 -28.09 26.86 21.75
CA LEU A 10 -26.65 27.14 21.63
C LEU A 10 -25.80 25.85 21.67
N ILE A 11 -26.30 24.77 22.27
CA ILE A 11 -25.57 23.49 22.44
C ILE A 11 -25.70 22.61 21.17
N ILE A 12 -26.80 22.71 20.44
CA ILE A 12 -27.07 21.88 19.25
C ILE A 12 -26.03 22.07 18.14
N PRO A 13 -25.58 23.28 17.76
CA PRO A 13 -24.54 23.44 16.71
C PRO A 13 -23.14 22.99 17.17
N LEU A 14 -22.86 22.88 18.45
CA LEU A 14 -21.58 22.45 18.99
C LEU A 14 -21.36 20.92 18.83
N LEU A 15 -22.44 20.15 18.71
CA LEU A 15 -22.39 18.68 18.54
C LEU A 15 -22.19 18.22 17.11
N VAL A 16 -22.29 19.09 16.11
CA VAL A 16 -22.25 18.74 14.69
C VAL A 16 -20.86 18.90 14.06
N THR A 17 -19.90 19.52 14.74
CA THR A 17 -18.58 19.87 14.18
C THR A 17 -17.47 18.85 14.45
N GLY A 18 -17.81 17.64 14.88
CA GLY A 18 -16.85 16.65 15.39
C GLY A 18 -16.34 15.61 14.38
N CYS A 19 -16.47 15.79 13.08
CA CYS A 19 -15.86 14.85 12.13
C CYS A 19 -14.35 15.11 12.03
N ALA A 20 -13.54 14.25 12.67
CA ALA A 20 -12.10 14.24 12.46
C ALA A 20 -11.83 13.77 11.03
N THR A 21 -11.10 14.56 10.26
CA THR A 21 -10.69 14.18 8.90
C THR A 21 -9.36 13.47 8.93
N VAL A 22 -9.28 12.36 8.20
CA VAL A 22 -8.04 11.60 7.99
C VAL A 22 -7.41 12.07 6.69
N ASN A 23 -6.16 12.55 6.74
CA ASN A 23 -5.41 12.93 5.54
C ASN A 23 -4.05 12.22 5.53
N PRO A 24 -3.89 11.14 4.76
CA PRO A 24 -2.66 10.38 4.67
C PRO A 24 -1.64 10.97 3.69
N GLN A 25 -1.96 12.07 3.00
CA GLN A 25 -1.12 12.63 1.94
C GLN A 25 0.30 12.96 2.44
N LYS A 26 0.43 13.51 3.65
CA LYS A 26 1.75 13.84 4.23
C LYS A 26 2.63 12.61 4.43
N ASP A 27 2.01 11.48 4.81
CA ASP A 27 2.73 10.22 5.01
C ASP A 27 3.17 9.65 3.65
N PHE A 28 2.32 9.74 2.64
CA PHE A 28 2.67 9.36 1.28
C PHE A 28 3.77 10.26 0.68
N ASP A 29 3.72 11.55 0.90
CA ASP A 29 4.75 12.49 0.44
C ASP A 29 6.12 12.15 1.04
N ALA A 30 6.16 11.77 2.33
CA ALA A 30 7.39 11.32 3.00
C ALA A 30 7.90 9.99 2.40
N VAL A 31 7.01 9.06 2.07
CA VAL A 31 7.34 7.79 1.39
C VAL A 31 7.91 8.07 0.00
N SER A 32 7.23 8.90 -0.79
CA SER A 32 7.64 9.27 -2.16
C SER A 32 9.02 9.95 -2.17
N LEU A 33 9.25 10.89 -1.25
CA LEU A 33 10.56 11.54 -1.10
C LEU A 33 11.66 10.53 -0.72
N SER A 34 11.37 9.62 0.22
CA SER A 34 12.31 8.58 0.62
C SER A 34 12.61 7.61 -0.51
N SER A 35 11.61 7.26 -1.32
CA SER A 35 11.76 6.46 -2.53
C SER A 35 12.72 7.14 -3.51
N GLN A 36 12.47 8.40 -3.83
CA GLN A 36 13.31 9.16 -4.73
C GLN A 36 14.77 9.25 -4.25
N MET A 37 14.99 9.51 -2.97
CA MET A 37 16.35 9.59 -2.40
C MET A 37 17.10 8.25 -2.42
N LYS A 38 16.40 7.12 -2.26
CA LYS A 38 17.02 5.79 -2.13
C LYS A 38 17.11 5.02 -3.43
N THR A 39 16.13 5.16 -4.31
CA THR A 39 16.04 4.42 -5.58
C THR A 39 16.29 5.29 -6.81
N GLY A 40 16.16 6.60 -6.70
CA GLY A 40 16.13 7.55 -7.82
C GLY A 40 14.76 7.64 -8.52
N TYR A 41 13.75 6.87 -8.05
CA TYR A 41 12.42 6.83 -8.65
C TYR A 41 11.36 7.38 -7.71
N THR A 42 10.39 8.09 -8.27
CA THR A 42 9.16 8.49 -7.59
C THR A 42 8.12 7.39 -7.70
N VAL A 43 7.26 7.29 -6.68
CA VAL A 43 6.09 6.41 -6.68
C VAL A 43 4.82 7.23 -6.88
N THR A 44 3.79 6.60 -7.43
CA THR A 44 2.47 7.21 -7.64
C THR A 44 1.43 6.40 -6.90
N TRP A 45 0.57 7.07 -6.14
CA TRP A 45 -0.58 6.45 -5.50
C TRP A 45 -1.81 6.67 -6.37
N GLN A 46 -2.40 5.59 -6.83
CA GLN A 46 -3.59 5.61 -7.69
C GLN A 46 -4.84 5.62 -6.81
N GLN A 47 -5.40 6.78 -6.58
CA GLN A 47 -6.58 6.95 -5.72
C GLN A 47 -7.88 7.07 -6.53
N THR A 48 -7.77 7.40 -7.82
CA THR A 48 -8.91 7.60 -8.70
C THR A 48 -8.78 6.77 -9.99
N PRO A 49 -9.89 6.46 -10.68
CA PRO A 49 -9.84 5.82 -12.00
C PRO A 49 -9.05 6.64 -13.03
N GLU A 50 -9.00 7.96 -12.88
CA GLU A 50 -8.22 8.85 -13.73
C GLU A 50 -6.71 8.64 -13.53
N ASP A 51 -6.26 8.48 -12.27
CA ASP A 51 -4.86 8.17 -11.93
C ASP A 51 -4.46 6.83 -12.53
N GLU A 52 -5.33 5.82 -12.44
CA GLU A 52 -5.10 4.50 -13.03
C GLU A 52 -4.97 4.61 -14.57
N ALA A 53 -5.88 5.33 -15.22
CA ALA A 53 -5.83 5.53 -16.67
C ALA A 53 -4.58 6.32 -17.12
N GLN A 54 -4.12 7.28 -16.32
CA GLN A 54 -2.89 8.00 -16.58
C GLN A 54 -1.67 7.10 -16.43
N THR A 55 -1.62 6.28 -15.39
CA THR A 55 -0.55 5.31 -15.17
C THR A 55 -0.47 4.30 -16.31
N GLN A 56 -1.61 3.77 -16.77
CA GLN A 56 -1.63 2.83 -17.89
C GLN A 56 -1.05 3.45 -19.17
N ARG A 57 -1.40 4.68 -19.50
CA ARG A 57 -0.82 5.40 -20.66
C ARG A 57 0.69 5.57 -20.52
N ALA A 58 1.17 5.96 -19.34
CA ALA A 58 2.61 6.11 -19.08
C ALA A 58 3.36 4.77 -19.22
N VAL A 59 2.76 3.66 -18.76
CA VAL A 59 3.31 2.30 -18.92
C VAL A 59 3.34 1.89 -20.38
N GLU A 60 2.29 2.18 -21.17
CA GLU A 60 2.25 1.90 -22.60
C GLU A 60 3.34 2.68 -23.35
N GLU A 61 3.53 3.96 -23.02
CA GLU A 61 4.58 4.79 -23.62
C GLU A 61 5.98 4.24 -23.33
N LEU A 62 6.27 3.83 -22.10
CA LEU A 62 7.55 3.24 -21.71
C LEU A 62 7.84 1.88 -22.39
N ARG A 63 6.83 1.21 -22.95
CA ARG A 63 6.98 -0.09 -23.62
C ARG A 63 7.13 0.00 -25.14
N MET A 64 6.95 1.16 -25.76
CA MET A 64 6.87 1.29 -27.23
C MET A 64 8.19 0.95 -27.93
N ASP A 65 9.31 1.38 -27.38
CA ASP A 65 10.64 1.22 -28.00
C ASP A 65 11.50 0.11 -27.38
N GLY A 66 10.85 -0.80 -26.65
CA GLY A 66 11.53 -1.78 -25.80
C GLY A 66 11.68 -1.26 -24.38
N VAL A 67 12.04 -2.13 -23.45
CA VAL A 67 12.12 -1.79 -22.01
C VAL A 67 13.56 -1.88 -21.56
N THR A 68 14.10 -0.81 -21.04
CA THR A 68 15.38 -0.79 -20.32
C THR A 68 15.20 -1.26 -18.87
N GLN A 69 16.30 -1.57 -18.17
CA GLN A 69 16.25 -1.95 -16.76
C GLN A 69 15.60 -0.84 -15.89
N GLU A 70 15.92 0.43 -16.19
CA GLU A 70 15.37 1.57 -15.47
C GLU A 70 13.85 1.74 -15.70
N GLU A 71 13.41 1.52 -16.95
CA GLU A 71 11.98 1.55 -17.29
C GLU A 71 11.23 0.37 -16.70
N ALA A 72 11.83 -0.81 -16.62
CA ALA A 72 11.25 -1.96 -15.93
C ALA A 72 10.97 -1.65 -14.45
N VAL A 73 11.93 -1.01 -13.76
CA VAL A 73 11.74 -0.58 -12.38
C VAL A 73 10.63 0.48 -12.27
N ARG A 74 10.60 1.46 -13.17
CA ARG A 74 9.55 2.50 -13.21
C ARG A 74 8.17 1.88 -13.41
N ILE A 75 8.03 0.98 -14.37
CA ILE A 75 6.77 0.25 -14.65
C ILE A 75 6.34 -0.53 -13.41
N ALA A 76 7.26 -1.25 -12.76
CA ALA A 76 6.96 -2.02 -11.57
C ALA A 76 6.46 -1.12 -10.43
N LEU A 77 7.16 0.00 -10.14
CA LEU A 77 6.78 0.93 -9.06
C LEU A 77 5.47 1.67 -9.33
N MET A 78 5.13 1.91 -10.59
CA MET A 78 3.88 2.59 -10.98
C MET A 78 2.68 1.65 -11.02
N ASN A 79 2.86 0.38 -11.41
CA ASN A 79 1.76 -0.51 -11.76
C ASN A 79 1.65 -1.77 -10.86
N ASN A 80 2.49 -1.91 -9.84
CA ASN A 80 2.41 -3.03 -8.92
C ASN A 80 1.19 -2.87 -8.00
N ARG A 81 0.23 -3.80 -8.09
CA ARG A 81 -1.02 -3.79 -7.31
C ARG A 81 -0.79 -3.99 -5.81
N ASP A 82 0.20 -4.81 -5.44
CA ASP A 82 0.53 -5.03 -4.03
C ASP A 82 1.13 -3.77 -3.42
N LEU A 83 1.92 -3.02 -4.19
CA LEU A 83 2.46 -1.73 -3.75
C LEU A 83 1.35 -0.69 -3.57
N GLN A 84 0.36 -0.63 -4.50
CA GLN A 84 -0.80 0.24 -4.34
C GLN A 84 -1.60 -0.12 -3.08
N ALA A 85 -1.82 -1.42 -2.81
CA ALA A 85 -2.46 -1.87 -1.58
C ALA A 85 -1.67 -1.48 -0.32
N ASN A 86 -0.33 -1.49 -0.38
CA ASN A 86 0.51 -1.04 0.73
C ASN A 86 0.37 0.47 1.01
N PHE A 87 0.11 1.30 0.00
CA PHE A 87 -0.16 2.72 0.21
C PHE A 87 -1.46 2.97 1.00
N GLU A 88 -2.47 2.10 0.85
CA GLU A 88 -3.71 2.20 1.64
C GLU A 88 -3.47 2.01 3.15
N PHE A 89 -2.45 1.23 3.54
CA PHE A 89 -2.10 1.09 4.96
C PHE A 89 -1.62 2.40 5.59
N LEU A 90 -1.09 3.36 4.82
CA LEU A 90 -0.78 4.70 5.33
C LEU A 90 -2.06 5.41 5.79
N GLY A 91 -3.14 5.28 5.00
CA GLY A 91 -4.45 5.83 5.36
C GLY A 91 -5.03 5.18 6.61
N ILE A 92 -4.94 3.86 6.72
CA ILE A 92 -5.41 3.09 7.89
C ILE A 92 -4.61 3.52 9.13
N ALA A 93 -3.27 3.53 9.06
CA ALA A 93 -2.42 3.91 10.18
C ALA A 93 -2.67 5.36 10.62
N ARG A 94 -2.94 6.27 9.68
CA ARG A 94 -3.32 7.65 10.01
C ARG A 94 -4.69 7.71 10.66
N ALA A 95 -5.65 6.91 10.24
CA ALA A 95 -6.97 6.80 10.86
C ALA A 95 -6.86 6.29 12.30
N ASP A 96 -5.97 5.31 12.56
CA ASP A 96 -5.73 4.78 13.90
C ASP A 96 -5.16 5.85 14.84
N VAL A 97 -4.25 6.72 14.35
CA VAL A 97 -3.75 7.87 15.13
C VAL A 97 -4.88 8.84 15.50
N VAL A 98 -5.75 9.14 14.54
CA VAL A 98 -6.92 10.01 14.80
C VAL A 98 -7.86 9.34 15.78
N GLN A 99 -8.18 8.07 15.58
CA GLN A 99 -9.06 7.30 16.47
C GLN A 99 -8.51 7.19 17.91
N ALA A 100 -7.21 6.97 18.04
CA ALA A 100 -6.53 6.89 19.33
C ALA A 100 -6.58 8.24 20.10
N GLY A 101 -6.65 9.35 19.37
CA GLY A 101 -6.79 10.71 19.93
C GLY A 101 -8.20 11.09 20.38
N LEU A 102 -9.20 10.25 20.09
CA LEU A 102 -10.58 10.55 20.48
C LEU A 102 -10.86 10.12 21.92
N PHE A 103 -11.65 10.94 22.62
CA PHE A 103 -12.22 10.54 23.90
C PHE A 103 -13.30 9.49 23.71
N SER A 104 -13.48 8.63 24.70
CA SER A 104 -14.61 7.69 24.73
C SER A 104 -15.93 8.45 24.72
N ASN A 105 -16.89 8.00 23.93
CA ASN A 105 -18.19 8.64 23.86
C ASN A 105 -18.86 8.67 25.24
N PRO A 106 -19.34 9.83 25.71
CA PRO A 106 -20.14 9.88 26.92
C PRO A 106 -21.46 9.13 26.71
N SER A 107 -21.91 8.42 27.71
CA SER A 107 -23.21 7.76 27.69
C SER A 107 -24.20 8.53 28.55
N ILE A 108 -25.42 8.68 28.08
CA ILE A 108 -26.56 9.26 28.81
C ILE A 108 -27.60 8.16 28.91
N GLY A 109 -27.93 7.75 30.14
CA GLY A 109 -29.03 6.83 30.43
C GLY A 109 -30.23 7.59 30.96
N ALA A 110 -31.43 7.09 30.70
CA ALA A 110 -32.65 7.55 31.31
C ALA A 110 -33.51 6.33 31.67
N LEU A 111 -33.76 6.14 32.96
CA LEU A 111 -34.60 5.08 33.48
C LEU A 111 -35.88 5.70 34.04
N PHE A 112 -37.03 5.17 33.67
CA PHE A 112 -38.33 5.56 34.19
C PHE A 112 -38.88 4.40 35.04
N GLU A 113 -38.93 4.60 36.38
CA GLU A 113 -39.49 3.60 37.29
C GLU A 113 -40.99 3.84 37.47
N PHE A 114 -41.80 2.81 37.23
CA PHE A 114 -43.24 2.81 37.44
C PHE A 114 -43.54 1.91 38.64
N PRO A 115 -43.77 2.48 39.85
CA PRO A 115 -44.06 1.66 41.00
C PRO A 115 -45.42 0.95 40.84
N THR A 116 -45.42 -0.37 41.05
CA THR A 116 -46.65 -1.19 40.98
C THR A 116 -47.48 -1.16 42.28
N LYS A 117 -46.92 -0.67 43.36
CA LYS A 117 -47.61 -0.51 44.66
C LYS A 117 -46.96 0.66 45.44
N GLY A 118 -47.80 1.60 45.92
CA GLY A 118 -47.38 2.71 46.78
C GLY A 118 -47.49 4.08 46.13
N ALA A 119 -47.54 5.12 46.97
CA ALA A 119 -47.80 6.51 46.60
C ALA A 119 -46.53 7.30 46.20
N PHE A 120 -45.49 6.64 45.77
CA PHE A 120 -44.29 7.32 45.26
C PHE A 120 -44.43 7.61 43.78
N GLY A 121 -44.27 8.86 43.41
CA GLY A 121 -44.41 9.32 42.03
C GLY A 121 -43.37 8.73 41.09
N VAL A 122 -43.73 8.62 39.80
CA VAL A 122 -42.79 8.30 38.71
C VAL A 122 -41.69 9.35 38.68
N GLY A 123 -40.47 8.93 38.94
CA GLY A 123 -39.30 9.78 38.81
C GLY A 123 -38.41 9.31 37.66
N PRO A 124 -37.96 10.20 36.75
CA PRO A 124 -36.89 9.85 35.85
C PRO A 124 -35.56 9.78 36.61
N ASP A 125 -34.84 8.70 36.46
CA ASP A 125 -33.43 8.61 36.85
C ASP A 125 -32.61 8.87 35.57
N ILE A 126 -31.79 9.92 35.57
CA ILE A 126 -30.95 10.33 34.46
C ILE A 126 -29.51 10.22 34.91
N ASP A 127 -28.76 9.30 34.29
CA ASP A 127 -27.34 9.12 34.51
C ASP A 127 -26.51 9.66 33.34
N PHE A 128 -25.35 10.20 33.67
CA PHE A 128 -24.35 10.66 32.72
C PHE A 128 -23.00 10.06 33.11
N LEU A 129 -22.46 9.22 32.20
CA LEU A 129 -21.14 8.62 32.39
C LEU A 129 -20.14 9.23 31.43
N PHE A 130 -19.00 9.64 31.96
CA PHE A 130 -17.84 10.14 31.24
C PHE A 130 -16.58 9.51 31.83
N SER A 131 -15.66 9.07 30.90
CA SER A 131 -14.39 8.44 31.31
C SER A 131 -13.33 9.50 31.62
N LEU A 132 -13.10 9.77 32.93
CA LEU A 132 -12.04 10.68 33.36
C LEU A 132 -10.65 10.13 33.09
N SER A 133 -10.47 8.79 32.97
CA SER A 133 -9.19 8.17 32.68
C SER A 133 -8.67 8.52 31.28
N ASP A 134 -9.53 8.93 30.37
CA ASP A 134 -9.16 9.35 29.02
C ASP A 134 -8.30 10.60 29.01
N LEU A 135 -8.37 11.45 30.04
CA LEU A 135 -7.48 12.61 30.15
C LEU A 135 -6.00 12.24 30.16
N TRP A 136 -5.68 11.07 30.70
CA TRP A 136 -4.30 10.55 30.75
C TRP A 136 -4.03 9.50 29.68
N ASN A 137 -5.02 8.69 29.33
CA ASN A 137 -4.85 7.57 28.41
C ASN A 137 -4.85 8.02 26.94
N VAL A 138 -5.61 9.04 26.56
CA VAL A 138 -5.70 9.53 25.17
C VAL A 138 -4.34 9.97 24.63
N PRO A 139 -3.54 10.82 25.32
CA PRO A 139 -2.22 11.22 24.83
C PRO A 139 -1.29 10.03 24.63
N ILE A 140 -1.30 9.07 25.56
CA ILE A 140 -0.46 7.88 25.50
C ILE A 140 -0.88 6.98 24.33
N ARG A 141 -2.17 6.73 24.15
CA ARG A 141 -2.69 5.94 23.02
C ARG A 141 -2.34 6.59 21.69
N GLN A 142 -2.48 7.92 21.60
CA GLN A 142 -2.16 8.65 20.37
C GLN A 142 -0.67 8.60 20.04
N GLU A 143 0.20 8.68 21.07
CA GLU A 143 1.64 8.54 20.89
C GLU A 143 2.01 7.14 20.39
N ILE A 144 1.46 6.09 21.01
CA ILE A 144 1.66 4.70 20.55
C ILE A 144 1.21 4.55 19.09
N ALA A 145 0.01 5.00 18.75
CA ALA A 145 -0.50 4.93 17.39
C ALA A 145 0.38 5.73 16.41
N SER A 146 0.98 6.84 16.83
CA SER A 146 1.91 7.62 16.01
C SER A 146 3.20 6.85 15.68
N PHE A 147 3.74 6.08 16.63
CA PHE A 147 4.88 5.19 16.39
C PHE A 147 4.51 4.04 15.46
N ASP A 148 3.30 3.48 15.61
CA ASP A 148 2.81 2.46 14.69
C ASP A 148 2.65 3.01 13.26
N ALA A 149 2.14 4.22 13.08
CA ALA A 149 2.06 4.88 11.78
C ALA A 149 3.46 5.11 11.16
N GLN A 150 4.46 5.49 11.97
CA GLN A 150 5.85 5.58 11.49
C GLN A 150 6.40 4.22 11.07
N ARG A 151 6.10 3.16 11.82
CA ARG A 151 6.49 1.79 11.46
C ARG A 151 5.88 1.38 10.13
N VAL A 152 4.58 1.65 9.89
CA VAL A 152 3.91 1.39 8.61
C VAL A 152 4.57 2.17 7.48
N THR A 153 4.90 3.45 7.68
CA THR A 153 5.64 4.26 6.70
C THR A 153 6.97 3.61 6.30
N LEU A 154 7.74 3.12 7.27
CA LEU A 154 9.00 2.42 6.99
C LEU A 154 8.80 1.07 6.29
N GLN A 155 7.74 0.34 6.60
CA GLN A 155 7.38 -0.89 5.92
C GLN A 155 7.03 -0.65 4.44
N VAL A 156 6.28 0.40 4.15
CA VAL A 156 5.95 0.79 2.77
C VAL A 156 7.22 1.17 2.00
N ILE A 157 8.15 1.92 2.62
CA ILE A 157 9.45 2.24 2.01
C ILE A 157 10.25 0.96 1.73
N ALA A 158 10.27 0.00 2.65
CA ALA A 158 10.95 -1.27 2.44
C ALA A 158 10.35 -2.07 1.29
N GLU A 159 9.03 -2.08 1.14
CA GLU A 159 8.35 -2.75 0.02
C GLU A 159 8.65 -2.08 -1.34
N ILE A 160 8.76 -0.74 -1.38
CA ILE A 160 9.21 -0.02 -2.58
C ILE A 160 10.62 -0.47 -2.98
N LEU A 161 11.56 -0.53 -2.01
CA LEU A 161 12.94 -0.96 -2.27
C LEU A 161 13.00 -2.40 -2.77
N LYS A 162 12.20 -3.27 -2.17
CA LYS A 162 12.08 -4.68 -2.57
C LYS A 162 11.52 -4.80 -3.99
N THR A 163 10.41 -4.14 -4.29
CA THR A 163 9.79 -4.12 -5.64
C THR A 163 10.79 -3.62 -6.70
N ALA A 164 11.55 -2.57 -6.39
CA ALA A 164 12.57 -2.07 -7.32
C ALA A 164 13.69 -3.07 -7.55
N ALA A 165 14.14 -3.78 -6.51
CA ALA A 165 15.16 -4.81 -6.61
C ALA A 165 14.66 -6.04 -7.39
N GLU A 166 13.43 -6.48 -7.11
CA GLU A 166 12.80 -7.60 -7.82
C GLU A 166 12.62 -7.30 -9.31
N ALA A 167 12.21 -6.07 -9.66
CA ALA A 167 12.09 -5.66 -11.06
C ALA A 167 13.45 -5.68 -11.80
N ARG A 168 14.53 -5.23 -11.13
CA ARG A 168 15.89 -5.31 -11.70
C ARG A 168 16.31 -6.75 -11.93
N ASN A 169 16.15 -7.58 -10.91
CA ASN A 169 16.53 -8.99 -10.98
C ASN A 169 15.73 -9.72 -12.07
N ALA A 170 14.43 -9.45 -12.19
CA ALA A 170 13.60 -10.03 -13.25
C ALA A 170 14.04 -9.59 -14.65
N PHE A 171 14.44 -8.32 -14.81
CA PHE A 171 14.97 -7.81 -16.07
C PHE A 171 16.30 -8.50 -16.43
N ASP A 172 17.23 -8.60 -15.48
CA ASP A 172 18.52 -9.26 -15.69
C ASP A 172 18.35 -10.75 -16.01
N GLU A 173 17.38 -11.42 -15.38
CA GLU A 173 17.04 -12.81 -15.69
C GLU A 173 16.55 -12.96 -17.14
N VAL A 174 15.72 -12.05 -17.64
CA VAL A 174 15.27 -12.07 -19.04
C VAL A 174 16.45 -11.92 -19.98
N LEU A 175 17.38 -10.99 -19.72
CA LEU A 175 18.59 -10.81 -20.54
C LEU A 175 19.49 -12.06 -20.52
N PHE A 176 19.64 -12.67 -19.34
CA PHE A 176 20.40 -13.91 -19.22
C PHE A 176 19.79 -15.05 -20.05
N GLN A 177 18.47 -15.22 -19.97
CA GLN A 177 17.77 -16.25 -20.74
C GLN A 177 17.84 -15.99 -22.24
N GLN A 178 17.79 -14.76 -22.70
CA GLN A 178 18.00 -14.41 -24.12
C GLN A 178 19.40 -14.76 -24.57
N ALA A 179 20.44 -14.39 -23.83
CA ALA A 179 21.82 -14.72 -24.14
C ALA A 179 22.06 -16.25 -24.17
N LEU A 180 21.45 -16.97 -23.19
CA LEU A 180 21.54 -18.44 -23.17
C LEU A 180 20.85 -19.06 -24.37
N TYR A 181 19.71 -18.54 -24.81
CA TYR A 181 19.01 -18.97 -25.99
C TYR A 181 19.88 -18.78 -27.25
N GLU A 182 20.47 -17.61 -27.47
CA GLU A 182 21.35 -17.31 -28.60
C GLU A 182 22.58 -18.20 -28.58
N PHE A 183 23.20 -18.41 -27.42
CA PHE A 183 24.32 -19.32 -27.27
C PHE A 183 23.95 -20.75 -27.66
N THR A 184 22.79 -21.22 -27.17
CA THR A 184 22.32 -22.58 -27.51
C THR A 184 22.04 -22.74 -28.99
N GLN A 185 21.42 -21.75 -29.63
CA GLN A 185 21.20 -21.75 -31.09
C GLN A 185 22.51 -21.79 -31.86
N SER A 186 23.53 -21.08 -31.42
CA SER A 186 24.86 -21.09 -32.04
C SER A 186 25.52 -22.45 -31.89
N ASN A 187 25.39 -23.10 -30.74
CA ASN A 187 25.90 -24.45 -30.51
C ASN A 187 25.21 -25.49 -31.40
N ILE A 188 23.88 -25.42 -31.54
CA ILE A 188 23.14 -26.31 -32.44
C ILE A 188 23.69 -26.21 -33.86
N LYS A 189 23.84 -24.99 -34.40
CA LYS A 189 24.41 -24.79 -35.76
C LYS A 189 25.82 -25.34 -35.87
N LEU A 190 26.65 -25.22 -34.84
CA LEU A 190 28.00 -25.79 -34.82
C LEU A 190 27.96 -27.30 -34.88
N PHE A 191 27.13 -27.95 -34.10
CA PHE A 191 26.98 -29.40 -34.06
C PHE A 191 26.39 -29.94 -35.36
N GLU A 192 25.40 -29.27 -35.95
CA GLU A 192 24.87 -29.60 -37.29
C GLU A 192 25.97 -29.55 -38.33
N SER A 193 26.78 -28.48 -38.37
CA SER A 193 27.92 -28.37 -39.31
C SER A 193 28.97 -29.43 -39.07
N ALA A 194 29.26 -29.79 -37.80
CA ALA A 194 30.21 -30.86 -37.50
C ALA A 194 29.67 -32.22 -37.95
N PHE A 195 28.40 -32.50 -37.69
CA PHE A 195 27.72 -33.71 -38.12
C PHE A 195 27.74 -33.88 -39.64
N ASP A 196 27.39 -32.84 -40.40
CA ASP A 196 27.38 -32.85 -41.86
C ASP A 196 28.78 -33.12 -42.43
N LYS A 197 29.84 -32.55 -41.82
CA LYS A 197 31.22 -32.82 -42.20
C LYS A 197 31.62 -34.25 -41.92
N THR A 198 31.31 -34.78 -40.75
CA THR A 198 31.60 -36.15 -40.35
C THR A 198 30.87 -37.14 -41.26
N LYS A 199 29.61 -36.89 -41.59
CA LYS A 199 28.80 -37.66 -42.52
C LYS A 199 29.41 -37.66 -43.93
N PHE A 200 29.92 -36.52 -44.44
CA PHE A 200 30.61 -36.41 -45.68
C PHE A 200 31.91 -37.28 -45.73
N TYR A 201 32.71 -37.24 -44.63
CA TYR A 201 33.92 -38.06 -44.52
C TYR A 201 33.60 -39.54 -44.39
N TYR A 202 32.55 -39.93 -43.74
CA TYR A 202 32.05 -41.30 -43.68
C TYR A 202 31.67 -41.81 -45.09
N GLN A 203 30.88 -41.03 -45.83
CA GLN A 203 30.47 -41.36 -47.18
C GLN A 203 31.66 -41.44 -48.14
N SER A 204 32.74 -40.72 -47.87
CA SER A 204 33.96 -40.73 -48.62
C SER A 204 34.94 -41.87 -48.24
N GLY A 205 34.58 -42.68 -47.23
CA GLY A 205 35.40 -43.78 -46.71
C GLY A 205 36.63 -43.36 -45.90
N LEU A 206 36.62 -42.09 -45.39
CA LEU A 206 37.74 -41.52 -44.64
C LEU A 206 37.62 -41.74 -43.11
N VAL A 207 36.44 -42.10 -42.62
CA VAL A 207 36.14 -42.36 -41.18
C VAL A 207 35.26 -43.61 -41.08
N ASN A 208 35.28 -44.26 -39.89
CA ASN A 208 34.51 -45.48 -39.59
C ASN A 208 33.15 -45.16 -38.99
N ASP A 209 32.26 -46.18 -38.86
CA ASP A 209 30.93 -46.09 -38.24
C ASP A 209 30.95 -45.57 -36.80
N LEU A 210 32.08 -45.71 -36.10
CA LEU A 210 32.24 -45.26 -34.70
C LEU A 210 32.45 -43.75 -34.54
N ASP A 211 32.75 -43.06 -35.66
CA ASP A 211 33.03 -41.60 -35.68
C ASP A 211 31.83 -40.81 -36.18
N LEU A 212 30.73 -41.43 -36.58
CA LEU A 212 29.48 -40.85 -37.02
C LEU A 212 28.49 -40.68 -35.85
#